data_a58c011603cbea96c8eadc6749be9c76
#
_entry.id   a58c011603cbea96c8eadc6749be9c76
#
_cell.length_a   1.000
_cell.length_b   1.000
_cell.length_c   1.000
_cell.angle_alpha   90.00
_cell.angle_beta   90.00
_cell.angle_gamma   90.00
#
_symmetry.space_group_name_H-M   'P 1'
#
loop_
_entity.id
_entity.type
_entity.pdbx_description
1 polymer ?
#
loop_
_entity_poly.entity_id
_entity_poly.type
_entity_poly.pdbx_seq_one_letter_code
_entity_poly.pdbx_strand_id
1 'polypeptide(L)'
;MIIPLQKQTEGGTLYTRLPETEVRLAELATLTDENLIQLCKQSKTHPQYVPSECLLYFVRRSALTNQTLFDPLFRILSERIFRKLPRAVNHGGNSVSMLKSDIQESVFDRIVEMLMLDKAGYEERLDIFEIRFDLAFSNLKKDAQEKSYRSENRNTELEYDDSEDVTIEVETASEGFNPFEETDLNDFHYRRELDAAIETLPDLQKRIIEMLRLDFPIDSIDPQEITISKALNKSEKTIHNHKNKAFARLRSLFEGGI
;
A
#
# COMPACT_ATOMS: atom_id res chain seq x y z
N MET A 1 17.89 -2.15 -26.05
CA MET A 1 16.58 -2.75 -26.42
C MET A 1 15.86 -3.09 -25.14
N ILE A 2 14.57 -2.68 -25.00
CA ILE A 2 13.74 -2.99 -23.83
C ILE A 2 13.35 -4.47 -23.92
N ILE A 3 13.51 -5.20 -22.79
CA ILE A 3 13.17 -6.63 -22.73
C ILE A 3 11.64 -6.77 -22.61
N PRO A 4 10.98 -7.56 -23.48
CA PRO A 4 9.55 -7.80 -23.38
C PRO A 4 9.20 -8.62 -22.13
N LEU A 5 7.94 -8.54 -21.69
CA LEU A 5 7.40 -9.39 -20.65
C LEU A 5 7.25 -10.83 -21.17
N GLN A 6 7.35 -11.82 -20.25
CA GLN A 6 7.24 -13.23 -20.63
C GLN A 6 5.96 -13.90 -20.11
N LYS A 7 5.27 -13.27 -19.16
CA LYS A 7 4.01 -13.77 -18.62
C LYS A 7 2.96 -13.85 -19.74
N GLN A 8 2.21 -14.95 -19.76
CA GLN A 8 1.13 -15.18 -20.73
C GLN A 8 -0.24 -15.14 -20.03
N THR A 9 -1.25 -14.70 -20.78
CA THR A 9 -2.65 -14.88 -20.42
C THR A 9 -3.05 -16.36 -20.53
N GLU A 10 -4.20 -16.73 -20.00
CA GLU A 10 -4.77 -18.08 -20.19
C GLU A 10 -4.93 -18.49 -21.66
N GLY A 11 -5.09 -17.51 -22.56
CA GLY A 11 -5.15 -17.70 -24.01
C GLY A 11 -3.78 -17.77 -24.73
N GLY A 12 -2.65 -17.79 -23.99
CA GLY A 12 -1.30 -17.87 -24.55
C GLY A 12 -0.75 -16.57 -25.14
N THR A 13 -1.46 -15.44 -25.01
CA THR A 13 -0.99 -14.13 -25.46
C THR A 13 -0.07 -13.52 -24.38
N LEU A 14 1.09 -13.00 -24.80
CA LEU A 14 1.99 -12.31 -23.88
C LEU A 14 1.35 -11.02 -23.32
N TYR A 15 1.56 -10.76 -22.04
CA TYR A 15 1.26 -9.46 -21.47
C TYR A 15 2.16 -8.39 -22.07
N THR A 16 1.63 -7.17 -22.18
CA THR A 16 2.38 -6.00 -22.65
C THR A 16 2.26 -4.88 -21.63
N ARG A 17 3.31 -4.10 -21.46
CA ARG A 17 3.27 -2.87 -20.65
C ARG A 17 2.34 -1.85 -21.33
N LEU A 18 1.87 -0.89 -20.54
CA LEU A 18 1.11 0.23 -21.08
C LEU A 18 1.97 1.02 -22.08
N PRO A 19 1.39 1.55 -23.17
CA PRO A 19 2.14 2.30 -24.18
C PRO A 19 2.96 3.46 -23.62
N GLU A 20 2.41 4.21 -22.66
CA GLU A 20 3.11 5.28 -21.95
C GLU A 20 4.32 4.79 -21.17
N THR A 21 4.23 3.60 -20.56
CA THR A 21 5.34 2.97 -19.84
C THR A 21 6.46 2.59 -20.78
N GLU A 22 6.15 2.01 -21.94
CA GLU A 22 7.14 1.64 -22.97
C GLU A 22 7.85 2.87 -23.54
N VAL A 23 7.12 3.95 -23.83
CA VAL A 23 7.71 5.23 -24.28
C VAL A 23 8.64 5.76 -23.21
N ARG A 24 8.20 5.79 -21.95
CA ARG A 24 9.01 6.29 -20.86
C ARG A 24 10.26 5.44 -20.59
N LEU A 25 10.16 4.13 -20.70
CA LEU A 25 11.32 3.23 -20.61
C LEU A 25 12.34 3.50 -21.71
N ALA A 26 11.88 3.74 -22.95
CA ALA A 26 12.77 4.06 -24.07
C ALA A 26 13.54 5.36 -23.85
N GLU A 27 12.88 6.40 -23.33
CA GLU A 27 13.53 7.67 -22.96
C GLU A 27 14.58 7.45 -21.84
N LEU A 28 14.19 6.78 -20.76
CA LEU A 28 15.06 6.56 -19.61
C LEU A 28 16.27 5.68 -19.95
N ALA A 29 16.13 4.73 -20.88
CA ALA A 29 17.22 3.85 -21.31
C ALA A 29 18.34 4.57 -22.08
N THR A 30 18.13 5.83 -22.50
CA THR A 30 19.16 6.66 -23.16
C THR A 30 20.00 7.46 -22.16
N LEU A 31 19.63 7.48 -20.89
CA LEU A 31 20.30 8.28 -19.87
C LEU A 31 21.55 7.57 -19.32
N THR A 32 22.46 8.37 -18.76
CA THR A 32 23.55 7.83 -17.93
C THR A 32 22.98 7.30 -16.61
N ASP A 33 23.71 6.38 -15.97
CA ASP A 33 23.31 5.77 -14.70
C ASP A 33 23.06 6.84 -13.61
N GLU A 34 23.91 7.88 -13.54
CA GLU A 34 23.76 8.97 -12.57
C GLU A 34 22.46 9.76 -12.81
N ASN A 35 22.16 10.10 -14.06
CA ASN A 35 20.96 10.85 -14.42
C ASN A 35 19.69 10.02 -14.16
N LEU A 36 19.72 8.72 -14.47
CA LEU A 36 18.62 7.81 -14.17
C LEU A 36 18.33 7.75 -12.66
N ILE A 37 19.39 7.59 -11.84
CA ILE A 37 19.26 7.57 -10.37
C ILE A 37 18.65 8.89 -9.86
N GLN A 38 19.13 10.04 -10.36
CA GLN A 38 18.60 11.34 -9.94
C GLN A 38 17.13 11.54 -10.30
N LEU A 39 16.71 11.09 -11.49
CA LEU A 39 15.30 11.14 -11.88
C LEU A 39 14.44 10.19 -11.04
N CYS A 40 14.92 8.99 -10.73
CA CYS A 40 14.21 8.04 -9.87
C CYS A 40 13.97 8.55 -8.45
N LYS A 41 14.79 9.50 -7.94
CA LYS A 41 14.60 10.15 -6.63
C LYS A 41 13.50 11.20 -6.63
N GLN A 42 13.03 11.66 -7.79
CA GLN A 42 12.03 12.72 -7.88
C GLN A 42 10.69 12.26 -7.31
N SER A 43 9.96 13.22 -6.70
CA SER A 43 8.62 13.00 -6.17
C SER A 43 7.58 12.85 -7.30
N LYS A 44 6.41 12.28 -6.99
CA LYS A 44 5.31 12.08 -7.96
C LYS A 44 4.82 13.41 -8.58
N THR A 45 4.99 14.53 -7.88
CA THR A 45 4.62 15.88 -8.36
C THR A 45 5.62 16.47 -9.35
N HIS A 46 6.81 15.87 -9.50
CA HIS A 46 7.82 16.40 -10.41
C HIS A 46 7.49 16.02 -11.87
N PRO A 47 7.62 16.98 -12.84
CA PRO A 47 7.28 16.71 -14.26
C PRO A 47 8.02 15.53 -14.88
N GLN A 48 9.22 15.24 -14.39
CA GLN A 48 10.05 14.14 -14.89
C GLN A 48 10.02 12.91 -13.95
N TYR A 49 8.99 12.78 -13.15
CA TYR A 49 8.83 11.61 -12.28
C TYR A 49 8.98 10.30 -13.04
N VAL A 50 9.68 9.35 -12.45
CA VAL A 50 9.82 7.99 -12.99
C VAL A 50 8.77 7.09 -12.32
N PRO A 51 7.78 6.55 -13.05
CA PRO A 51 6.80 5.61 -12.51
C PRO A 51 7.45 4.39 -11.86
N SER A 52 6.79 3.78 -10.89
CA SER A 52 7.33 2.62 -10.18
C SER A 52 7.47 1.41 -11.08
N GLU A 53 6.66 1.29 -12.12
CA GLU A 53 6.75 0.32 -13.20
C GLU A 53 8.11 0.40 -13.91
N CYS A 54 8.50 1.61 -14.29
CA CYS A 54 9.80 1.85 -14.95
C CYS A 54 10.96 1.63 -13.97
N LEU A 55 10.84 2.09 -12.73
CA LEU A 55 11.86 1.87 -11.71
C LEU A 55 12.11 0.39 -11.48
N LEU A 56 11.05 -0.42 -11.36
CA LEU A 56 11.16 -1.87 -11.20
C LEU A 56 11.87 -2.52 -12.39
N TYR A 57 11.55 -2.13 -13.61
CA TYR A 57 12.25 -2.62 -14.81
C TYR A 57 13.77 -2.42 -14.69
N PHE A 58 14.21 -1.21 -14.31
CA PHE A 58 15.64 -0.92 -14.17
C PHE A 58 16.28 -1.66 -12.98
N VAL A 59 15.56 -1.86 -11.88
CA VAL A 59 16.01 -2.71 -10.76
C VAL A 59 16.25 -4.14 -11.23
N ARG A 60 15.28 -4.76 -11.90
CA ARG A 60 15.41 -6.12 -12.45
C ARG A 60 16.60 -6.23 -13.41
N ARG A 61 16.71 -5.26 -14.32
CA ARG A 61 17.77 -5.25 -15.32
C ARG A 61 19.16 -5.07 -14.73
N SER A 62 19.32 -4.13 -13.79
CA SER A 62 20.60 -3.87 -13.15
C SER A 62 21.05 -4.99 -12.23
N ALA A 63 20.14 -5.74 -11.61
CA ALA A 63 20.48 -6.89 -10.78
C ALA A 63 21.28 -7.97 -11.51
N LEU A 64 21.13 -8.05 -12.83
CA LEU A 64 21.83 -9.01 -13.69
C LEU A 64 23.12 -8.48 -14.29
N THR A 65 23.23 -7.15 -14.46
CA THR A 65 24.27 -6.58 -15.34
C THR A 65 25.14 -5.53 -14.66
N ASN A 66 24.63 -4.84 -13.62
CA ASN A 66 25.32 -3.69 -13.04
C ASN A 66 24.93 -3.48 -11.57
N GLN A 67 25.74 -4.05 -10.65
CA GLN A 67 25.48 -3.94 -9.20
C GLN A 67 25.58 -2.50 -8.70
N THR A 68 26.43 -1.66 -9.28
CA THR A 68 26.57 -0.25 -8.87
C THR A 68 25.34 0.59 -9.18
N LEU A 69 24.58 0.20 -10.21
CA LEU A 69 23.30 0.79 -10.54
C LEU A 69 22.16 0.15 -9.72
N PHE A 70 22.23 -1.15 -9.47
CA PHE A 70 21.21 -1.89 -8.73
C PHE A 70 20.99 -1.32 -7.32
N ASP A 71 22.04 -1.15 -6.53
CA ASP A 71 21.95 -0.77 -5.13
C ASP A 71 21.19 0.55 -4.90
N PRO A 72 21.49 1.66 -5.61
CA PRO A 72 20.74 2.90 -5.45
C PRO A 72 19.31 2.80 -5.97
N LEU A 73 19.05 2.09 -7.07
CA LEU A 73 17.69 1.93 -7.59
C LEU A 73 16.82 1.05 -6.67
N PHE A 74 17.38 -0.05 -6.15
CA PHE A 74 16.69 -0.90 -5.20
C PHE A 74 16.36 -0.16 -3.90
N ARG A 75 17.28 0.68 -3.42
CA ARG A 75 17.02 1.54 -2.26
C ARG A 75 15.86 2.50 -2.50
N ILE A 76 15.81 3.16 -3.67
CA ILE A 76 14.70 4.06 -4.03
C ILE A 76 13.38 3.28 -4.12
N LEU A 77 13.40 2.09 -4.73
CA LEU A 77 12.21 1.22 -4.79
C LEU A 77 11.74 0.82 -3.39
N SER A 78 12.64 0.40 -2.52
CA SER A 78 12.34 0.05 -1.14
C SER A 78 11.72 1.23 -0.37
N GLU A 79 12.28 2.44 -0.51
CA GLU A 79 11.73 3.65 0.10
C GLU A 79 10.29 3.93 -0.40
N ARG A 80 10.02 3.75 -1.69
CA ARG A 80 8.66 3.90 -2.25
C ARG A 80 7.69 2.86 -1.72
N ILE A 81 8.14 1.61 -1.55
CA ILE A 81 7.36 0.51 -0.98
C ILE A 81 7.00 0.85 0.48
N PHE A 82 7.98 1.20 1.31
CA PHE A 82 7.75 1.52 2.71
C PHE A 82 6.86 2.75 2.92
N ARG A 83 6.89 3.74 2.02
CA ARG A 83 5.97 4.89 2.07
C ARG A 83 4.50 4.50 1.89
N LYS A 84 4.22 3.41 1.17
CA LYS A 84 2.87 2.89 0.91
C LYS A 84 2.37 1.92 1.98
N LEU A 85 3.22 1.56 2.94
CA LEU A 85 2.89 0.66 4.04
C LEU A 85 2.63 1.46 5.33
N PRO A 86 1.72 0.99 6.20
CA PRO A 86 1.50 1.62 7.50
C PRO A 86 2.78 1.56 8.33
N ARG A 87 3.06 2.59 9.12
CA ARG A 87 4.25 2.60 9.98
C ARG A 87 4.09 1.61 11.11
N ALA A 88 5.10 0.78 11.34
CA ALA A 88 5.12 -0.15 12.46
C ALA A 88 5.25 0.55 13.82
N VAL A 89 5.99 1.68 13.88
CA VAL A 89 6.21 2.43 15.12
C VAL A 89 5.02 3.32 15.42
N ASN A 90 4.47 3.21 16.63
CA ASN A 90 3.42 4.07 17.13
C ASN A 90 3.96 5.49 17.40
N HIS A 91 3.07 6.49 17.34
CA HIS A 91 3.44 7.92 17.34
C HIS A 91 4.28 8.38 18.56
N GLY A 92 4.15 7.75 19.71
CA GLY A 92 4.97 8.06 20.90
C GLY A 92 6.39 7.51 20.89
N GLY A 93 6.79 6.74 19.87
CA GLY A 93 8.10 6.12 19.75
C GLY A 93 8.36 4.97 20.76
N ASN A 94 7.42 4.69 21.66
CA ASN A 94 7.60 3.77 22.78
C ASN A 94 7.03 2.37 22.56
N SER A 95 6.28 2.14 21.48
CA SER A 95 5.73 0.82 21.17
C SER A 95 5.73 0.57 19.66
N VAL A 96 5.99 -0.68 19.29
CA VAL A 96 5.92 -1.17 17.90
C VAL A 96 4.66 -2.01 17.79
N SER A 97 3.84 -1.73 16.80
CA SER A 97 2.72 -2.60 16.46
C SER A 97 3.28 -3.84 15.76
N MET A 98 3.23 -4.99 16.45
CA MET A 98 3.67 -6.28 15.89
C MET A 98 2.95 -6.58 14.57
N LEU A 99 1.64 -6.38 14.53
CA LEU A 99 0.83 -6.59 13.33
C LEU A 99 1.30 -5.75 12.13
N LYS A 100 1.55 -4.44 12.35
CA LYS A 100 2.04 -3.55 11.30
C LYS A 100 3.45 -3.93 10.84
N SER A 101 4.30 -4.36 11.78
CA SER A 101 5.65 -4.87 11.48
C SER A 101 5.59 -6.13 10.63
N ASP A 102 4.77 -7.10 11.02
CA ASP A 102 4.60 -8.37 10.30
C ASP A 102 4.09 -8.15 8.87
N ILE A 103 3.15 -7.20 8.68
CA ILE A 103 2.65 -6.83 7.34
C ILE A 103 3.77 -6.20 6.52
N GLN A 104 4.52 -5.24 7.09
CA GLN A 104 5.65 -4.61 6.38
C GLN A 104 6.69 -5.63 5.96
N GLU A 105 7.12 -6.49 6.87
CA GLU A 105 8.09 -7.55 6.63
C GLU A 105 7.58 -8.52 5.57
N SER A 106 6.36 -9.02 5.71
CA SER A 106 5.78 -9.99 4.77
C SER A 106 5.69 -9.44 3.34
N VAL A 107 5.27 -8.17 3.17
CA VAL A 107 5.19 -7.54 1.84
C VAL A 107 6.59 -7.31 1.27
N PHE A 108 7.51 -6.78 2.08
CA PHE A 108 8.87 -6.49 1.64
C PHE A 108 9.63 -7.76 1.28
N ASP A 109 9.58 -8.77 2.13
CA ASP A 109 10.22 -10.08 1.91
C ASP A 109 9.70 -10.73 0.63
N ARG A 110 8.40 -10.63 0.36
CA ARG A 110 7.83 -11.20 -0.86
C ARG A 110 8.35 -10.52 -2.12
N ILE A 111 8.55 -9.19 -2.10
CA ILE A 111 9.13 -8.47 -3.23
C ILE A 111 10.61 -8.83 -3.38
N VAL A 112 11.36 -8.89 -2.28
CA VAL A 112 12.77 -9.30 -2.30
C VAL A 112 12.91 -10.73 -2.82
N GLU A 113 12.07 -11.67 -2.36
CA GLU A 113 12.04 -13.05 -2.85
C GLU A 113 11.84 -13.10 -4.37
N MET A 114 10.84 -12.38 -4.89
CA MET A 114 10.59 -12.33 -6.34
C MET A 114 11.80 -11.75 -7.11
N LEU A 115 12.45 -10.70 -6.60
CA LEU A 115 13.65 -10.13 -7.21
C LEU A 115 14.86 -11.09 -7.18
N MET A 116 14.99 -11.86 -6.09
CA MET A 116 16.05 -12.88 -5.99
C MET A 116 15.81 -14.04 -6.96
N LEU A 117 14.56 -14.48 -7.12
CA LEU A 117 14.18 -15.48 -8.10
C LEU A 117 14.39 -14.98 -9.52
N ASP A 118 14.07 -13.70 -9.81
CA ASP A 118 14.29 -13.07 -11.10
C ASP A 118 15.80 -13.01 -11.46
N LYS A 119 16.66 -12.86 -10.47
CA LYS A 119 18.12 -12.91 -10.66
C LYS A 119 18.63 -14.31 -10.96
N ALA A 120 18.00 -15.35 -10.43
CA ALA A 120 18.35 -16.75 -10.69
C ALA A 120 17.75 -17.28 -12.00
N GLY A 121 16.62 -16.74 -12.42
CA GLY A 121 15.86 -17.06 -13.64
C GLY A 121 14.67 -16.13 -13.72
N TYR A 122 14.13 -15.87 -14.90
CA TYR A 122 13.05 -14.92 -15.11
C TYR A 122 11.83 -15.20 -14.21
N GLU A 123 11.39 -14.17 -13.45
CA GLU A 123 10.25 -14.27 -12.53
C GLU A 123 9.02 -13.56 -13.10
N GLU A 124 8.09 -14.33 -13.65
CA GLU A 124 6.89 -13.82 -14.34
C GLU A 124 5.93 -13.04 -13.43
N ARG A 125 5.94 -13.27 -12.12
CA ARG A 125 5.10 -12.54 -11.17
C ARG A 125 5.43 -11.06 -11.12
N LEU A 126 6.68 -10.69 -11.40
CA LEU A 126 7.11 -9.29 -11.49
C LEU A 126 6.57 -8.57 -12.71
N ASP A 127 6.15 -9.27 -13.74
CA ASP A 127 5.61 -8.65 -14.97
C ASP A 127 4.34 -7.83 -14.68
N ILE A 128 3.49 -8.30 -13.78
CA ILE A 128 2.27 -7.56 -13.40
C ILE A 128 2.63 -6.22 -12.73
N PHE A 129 3.71 -6.18 -11.95
CA PHE A 129 4.20 -4.95 -11.35
C PHE A 129 4.78 -3.97 -12.38
N GLU A 130 5.33 -4.45 -13.48
CA GLU A 130 5.78 -3.60 -14.59
C GLU A 130 4.62 -3.08 -15.48
N ILE A 131 3.43 -3.68 -15.37
CA ILE A 131 2.22 -3.23 -16.06
C ILE A 131 1.45 -2.23 -15.21
N ARG A 132 1.17 -2.60 -13.93
CA ARG A 132 0.36 -1.83 -12.97
C ARG A 132 0.90 -2.04 -11.56
N PHE A 133 1.96 -1.32 -11.22
CA PHE A 133 2.65 -1.47 -9.94
C PHE A 133 1.71 -1.32 -8.74
N ASP A 134 0.91 -0.27 -8.73
CA ASP A 134 0.05 0.05 -7.58
C ASP A 134 -1.04 -1.01 -7.36
N LEU A 135 -1.63 -1.54 -8.42
CA LEU A 135 -2.62 -2.62 -8.31
C LEU A 135 -1.98 -3.92 -7.80
N ALA A 136 -0.86 -4.34 -8.38
CA ALA A 136 -0.13 -5.54 -7.95
C ALA A 136 0.34 -5.42 -6.49
N PHE A 137 0.81 -4.24 -6.11
CA PHE A 137 1.23 -3.93 -4.74
C PHE A 137 0.06 -3.95 -3.76
N SER A 138 -1.11 -3.41 -4.14
CA SER A 138 -2.33 -3.44 -3.33
C SER A 138 -2.77 -4.88 -3.05
N ASN A 139 -2.76 -5.74 -4.07
CA ASN A 139 -3.08 -7.16 -3.89
C ASN A 139 -2.09 -7.84 -2.94
N LEU A 140 -0.79 -7.59 -3.10
CA LEU A 140 0.23 -8.14 -2.20
C LEU A 140 0.05 -7.68 -0.74
N LYS A 141 -0.34 -6.41 -0.52
CA LYS A 141 -0.67 -5.90 0.82
C LYS A 141 -1.89 -6.64 1.40
N LYS A 142 -2.95 -6.82 0.62
CA LYS A 142 -4.16 -7.55 1.05
C LYS A 142 -3.81 -8.96 1.49
N ASP A 143 -3.05 -9.70 0.69
CA ASP A 143 -2.61 -11.06 1.01
C ASP A 143 -1.82 -11.12 2.34
N ALA A 144 -0.87 -10.22 2.52
CA ALA A 144 -0.06 -10.15 3.74
C ALA A 144 -0.91 -9.84 4.98
N GLN A 145 -1.84 -8.91 4.85
CA GLN A 145 -2.72 -8.51 5.92
C GLN A 145 -3.72 -9.60 6.28
N GLU A 146 -4.32 -10.25 5.30
CA GLU A 146 -5.20 -11.39 5.50
C GLU A 146 -4.53 -12.47 6.36
N LYS A 147 -3.28 -12.79 6.03
CA LYS A 147 -2.47 -13.75 6.79
C LYS A 147 -2.24 -13.29 8.24
N SER A 148 -1.87 -12.02 8.44
CA SER A 148 -1.57 -11.48 9.76
C SER A 148 -2.82 -11.39 10.65
N TYR A 149 -3.96 -10.93 10.11
CA TYR A 149 -5.21 -10.89 10.88
C TYR A 149 -5.79 -12.26 11.19
N ARG A 150 -5.66 -13.23 10.30
CA ARG A 150 -6.04 -14.62 10.62
C ARG A 150 -5.24 -15.19 11.79
N SER A 151 -3.96 -14.83 11.89
CA SER A 151 -3.11 -15.22 13.00
C SER A 151 -3.53 -14.53 14.31
N GLU A 152 -3.79 -13.23 14.26
CA GLU A 152 -4.16 -12.44 15.44
C GLU A 152 -5.56 -12.79 15.97
N ASN A 153 -6.56 -12.97 15.09
CA ASN A 153 -7.92 -13.35 15.49
C ASN A 153 -8.01 -14.73 16.16
N ARG A 154 -7.04 -15.62 15.97
CA ARG A 154 -6.95 -16.87 16.73
C ARG A 154 -6.53 -16.65 18.18
N ASN A 155 -5.93 -15.51 18.49
CA ASN A 155 -5.31 -15.23 19.79
C ASN A 155 -6.08 -14.21 20.65
N THR A 156 -7.11 -13.54 20.11
CA THR A 156 -7.80 -12.44 20.81
C THR A 156 -9.30 -12.53 20.62
N GLU A 157 -10.05 -12.86 21.67
CA GLU A 157 -11.48 -12.57 21.77
C GLU A 157 -11.63 -11.07 22.06
N LEU A 158 -12.15 -10.32 21.10
CA LEU A 158 -12.43 -8.90 21.25
C LEU A 158 -13.88 -8.73 21.70
N GLU A 159 -14.09 -8.33 22.94
CA GLU A 159 -15.41 -7.87 23.42
C GLU A 159 -15.61 -6.41 23.03
N TYR A 160 -16.66 -6.14 22.23
CA TYR A 160 -17.05 -4.80 21.80
C TYR A 160 -18.54 -4.57 22.06
N ASP A 161 -18.88 -3.36 22.49
CA ASP A 161 -20.28 -2.94 22.67
C ASP A 161 -20.88 -2.46 21.34
N ASP A 162 -21.94 -3.12 20.90
CA ASP A 162 -22.64 -2.89 19.62
C ASP A 162 -23.77 -1.84 19.70
N SER A 163 -23.95 -1.14 20.83
CA SER A 163 -25.24 -0.52 21.20
C SER A 163 -25.50 0.93 20.74
N GLU A 164 -24.56 1.60 20.05
CA GLU A 164 -24.78 3.00 19.68
C GLU A 164 -25.07 3.23 18.19
N ASP A 165 -26.27 3.71 17.88
CA ASP A 165 -26.60 4.25 16.55
C ASP A 165 -25.87 5.58 16.29
N VAL A 166 -25.46 5.81 15.03
CA VAL A 166 -24.79 7.05 14.60
C VAL A 166 -25.82 8.16 14.49
N THR A 167 -25.52 9.34 15.05
CA THR A 167 -26.36 10.52 14.88
C THR A 167 -26.18 11.14 13.50
N ILE A 168 -27.19 11.87 13.01
CA ILE A 168 -27.15 12.58 11.73
C ILE A 168 -25.96 13.55 11.67
N GLU A 169 -25.56 14.13 12.80
CA GLU A 169 -24.41 15.04 12.91
C GLU A 169 -23.08 14.34 12.59
N VAL A 170 -22.92 13.09 13.02
CA VAL A 170 -21.72 12.27 12.73
C VAL A 170 -21.69 11.86 11.26
N GLU A 171 -22.83 11.50 10.65
CA GLU A 171 -22.91 11.20 9.23
C GLU A 171 -22.52 12.43 8.39
N THR A 172 -23.11 13.59 8.69
CA THR A 172 -22.79 14.85 8.00
C THR A 172 -21.32 15.24 8.18
N ALA A 173 -20.77 15.05 9.38
CA ALA A 173 -19.36 15.34 9.67
C ALA A 173 -18.38 14.39 8.95
N SER A 174 -18.83 13.21 8.55
CA SER A 174 -18.00 12.24 7.79
C SER A 174 -18.14 12.38 6.27
N GLU A 175 -19.22 13.06 5.79
CA GLU A 175 -19.46 13.23 4.35
C GLU A 175 -18.34 14.02 3.66
N GLY A 176 -17.82 13.48 2.56
CA GLY A 176 -16.82 14.12 1.72
C GLY A 176 -15.41 14.15 2.30
N PHE A 177 -15.18 13.62 3.51
CA PHE A 177 -13.85 13.50 4.09
C PHE A 177 -13.28 12.09 3.88
N ASN A 178 -12.17 12.02 3.15
CA ASN A 178 -11.40 10.80 2.98
C ASN A 178 -9.95 11.03 3.46
N PRO A 179 -9.56 10.52 4.64
CA PRO A 179 -8.21 10.73 5.16
C PRO A 179 -7.12 9.99 4.38
N PHE A 180 -7.48 9.22 3.36
CA PHE A 180 -6.57 8.40 2.57
C PHE A 180 -6.41 8.88 1.14
N GLU A 181 -6.73 10.14 0.84
CA GLU A 181 -6.50 10.70 -0.48
C GLU A 181 -5.02 10.69 -0.84
N GLU A 182 -4.72 10.26 -2.07
CA GLU A 182 -3.34 10.05 -2.52
C GLU A 182 -2.50 11.33 -2.50
N THR A 183 -3.13 12.48 -2.76
CA THR A 183 -2.50 13.80 -2.68
C THR A 183 -2.02 14.13 -1.27
N ASP A 184 -2.85 13.86 -0.26
CA ASP A 184 -2.54 14.17 1.14
C ASP A 184 -1.54 13.17 1.72
N LEU A 185 -1.64 11.90 1.35
CA LEU A 185 -0.68 10.88 1.77
C LEU A 185 0.73 11.06 1.18
N ASN A 186 0.92 11.93 0.19
CA ASN A 186 2.25 12.29 -0.28
C ASN A 186 2.98 13.26 0.65
N ASP A 187 2.27 14.01 1.51
CA ASP A 187 2.88 14.88 2.52
C ASP A 187 3.34 14.05 3.73
N PHE A 188 4.61 14.24 4.11
CA PHE A 188 5.20 13.59 5.27
C PHE A 188 4.58 14.05 6.59
N HIS A 189 4.26 15.35 6.72
CA HIS A 189 3.66 15.91 7.92
C HIS A 189 2.24 15.37 8.09
N TYR A 190 1.44 15.40 7.03
CA TYR A 190 0.08 14.85 7.05
C TYR A 190 0.07 13.38 7.47
N ARG A 191 0.93 12.53 6.90
CA ARG A 191 1.00 11.11 7.29
C ARG A 191 1.32 10.93 8.77
N ARG A 192 2.25 11.73 9.29
CA ARG A 192 2.63 11.65 10.71
C ARG A 192 1.49 12.07 11.62
N GLU A 193 0.76 13.11 11.23
CA GLU A 193 -0.41 13.59 11.96
C GLU A 193 -1.56 12.61 11.88
N LEU A 194 -1.81 12.02 10.71
CA LEU A 194 -2.81 10.99 10.51
C LEU A 194 -2.51 9.75 11.37
N ASP A 195 -1.27 9.27 11.37
CA ASP A 195 -0.86 8.14 12.21
C ASP A 195 -1.10 8.45 13.71
N ALA A 196 -0.77 9.68 14.12
CA ALA A 196 -1.02 10.13 15.50
C ALA A 196 -2.51 10.17 15.83
N ALA A 197 -3.31 10.72 14.93
CA ALA A 197 -4.76 10.82 15.12
C ALA A 197 -5.43 9.43 15.19
N ILE A 198 -5.00 8.49 14.33
CA ILE A 198 -5.50 7.11 14.35
C ILE A 198 -5.19 6.42 15.70
N GLU A 199 -4.02 6.68 16.30
CA GLU A 199 -3.68 6.12 17.61
C GLU A 199 -4.58 6.61 18.75
N THR A 200 -5.27 7.74 18.58
CA THR A 200 -6.23 8.27 19.58
C THR A 200 -7.63 7.66 19.47
N LEU A 201 -7.90 6.93 18.40
CA LEU A 201 -9.21 6.31 18.21
C LEU A 201 -9.41 5.11 19.17
N PRO A 202 -10.68 4.81 19.54
CA PRO A 202 -11.03 3.56 20.23
C PRO A 202 -10.59 2.34 19.37
N ASP A 203 -10.23 1.25 20.04
CA ASP A 203 -9.61 0.07 19.41
C ASP A 203 -10.37 -0.45 18.18
N LEU A 204 -11.69 -0.56 18.27
CA LEU A 204 -12.51 -1.01 17.15
C LEU A 204 -12.46 -0.02 15.96
N GLN A 205 -12.58 1.28 16.24
CA GLN A 205 -12.51 2.32 15.22
C GLN A 205 -11.13 2.35 14.56
N LYS A 206 -10.09 2.31 15.38
CA LYS A 206 -8.70 2.24 14.93
C LYS A 206 -8.49 1.06 13.97
N ARG A 207 -8.95 -0.12 14.37
CA ARG A 207 -8.82 -1.34 13.56
C ARG A 207 -9.58 -1.25 12.23
N ILE A 208 -10.80 -0.70 12.24
CA ILE A 208 -11.57 -0.45 11.01
C ILE A 208 -10.81 0.50 10.08
N ILE A 209 -10.28 1.61 10.62
CA ILE A 209 -9.54 2.61 9.85
C ILE A 209 -8.24 2.04 9.27
N GLU A 210 -7.53 1.23 10.02
CA GLU A 210 -6.33 0.54 9.54
C GLU A 210 -6.64 -0.44 8.40
N MET A 211 -7.74 -1.18 8.49
CA MET A 211 -8.19 -2.08 7.42
C MET A 211 -8.64 -1.32 6.17
N LEU A 212 -9.38 -0.21 6.33
CA LEU A 212 -9.76 0.66 5.21
C LEU A 212 -8.54 1.26 4.50
N ARG A 213 -7.54 1.69 5.27
CA ARG A 213 -6.27 2.22 4.73
C ARG A 213 -5.52 1.19 3.87
N LEU A 214 -5.80 -0.06 4.07
CA LEU A 214 -5.21 -1.19 3.34
C LEU A 214 -6.14 -1.73 2.24
N ASP A 215 -7.16 -0.94 1.89
CA ASP A 215 -8.12 -1.21 0.82
C ASP A 215 -9.01 -2.46 1.04
N PHE A 216 -9.23 -2.88 2.32
CA PHE A 216 -10.22 -3.92 2.58
C PHE A 216 -11.63 -3.42 2.32
N PRO A 217 -12.46 -4.18 1.59
CA PRO A 217 -13.88 -3.87 1.47
C PRO A 217 -14.59 -4.07 2.82
N ILE A 218 -15.59 -3.24 3.10
CA ILE A 218 -16.39 -3.39 4.31
C ILE A 218 -17.18 -4.68 4.26
N ASP A 219 -17.81 -4.97 3.12
CA ASP A 219 -18.53 -6.19 2.84
C ASP A 219 -18.36 -6.61 1.37
N SER A 220 -18.66 -7.88 1.04
CA SER A 220 -18.59 -8.40 -0.32
C SER A 220 -19.56 -9.54 -0.53
N ILE A 221 -20.10 -9.61 -1.76
CA ILE A 221 -20.96 -10.71 -2.22
C ILE A 221 -20.15 -11.99 -2.40
N ASP A 222 -18.82 -11.88 -2.66
CA ASP A 222 -17.94 -13.04 -2.80
C ASP A 222 -17.68 -13.68 -1.43
N PRO A 223 -18.10 -14.96 -1.22
CA PRO A 223 -17.85 -15.65 0.04
C PRO A 223 -16.36 -15.85 0.36
N GLN A 224 -15.52 -15.86 -0.66
CA GLN A 224 -14.07 -16.07 -0.52
C GLN A 224 -13.32 -14.78 -0.20
N GLU A 225 -13.92 -13.62 -0.47
CA GLU A 225 -13.30 -12.34 -0.17
C GLU A 225 -13.34 -12.03 1.31
N ILE A 226 -12.19 -11.66 1.87
CA ILE A 226 -12.10 -11.20 3.26
C ILE A 226 -12.52 -9.74 3.32
N THR A 227 -13.53 -9.49 4.12
CA THR A 227 -14.09 -8.16 4.36
C THR A 227 -13.85 -7.75 5.81
N ILE A 228 -13.96 -6.46 6.10
CA ILE A 228 -13.87 -5.91 7.45
C ILE A 228 -14.94 -6.54 8.34
N SER A 229 -16.17 -6.69 7.83
CA SER A 229 -17.29 -7.32 8.52
C SER A 229 -16.98 -8.74 8.96
N LYS A 230 -16.44 -9.56 8.05
CA LYS A 230 -16.03 -10.95 8.35
C LYS A 230 -14.85 -11.01 9.30
N ALA A 231 -13.83 -10.17 9.10
CA ALA A 231 -12.62 -10.14 9.91
C ALA A 231 -12.86 -9.74 11.36
N LEU A 232 -13.79 -8.81 11.59
CA LEU A 232 -14.12 -8.30 12.92
C LEU A 232 -15.36 -8.96 13.53
N ASN A 233 -16.01 -9.89 12.81
CA ASN A 233 -17.25 -10.55 13.20
C ASN A 233 -18.35 -9.55 13.62
N LYS A 234 -18.54 -8.51 12.81
CA LYS A 234 -19.51 -7.43 13.03
C LYS A 234 -20.38 -7.24 11.79
N SER A 235 -21.60 -6.71 11.99
CA SER A 235 -22.48 -6.40 10.87
C SER A 235 -21.90 -5.25 10.03
N GLU A 236 -22.23 -5.23 8.73
CA GLU A 236 -21.88 -4.13 7.82
C GLU A 236 -22.32 -2.77 8.39
N LYS A 237 -23.56 -2.69 8.93
CA LYS A 237 -24.09 -1.48 9.58
C LYS A 237 -23.19 -1.04 10.73
N THR A 238 -22.77 -1.96 11.58
CA THR A 238 -21.88 -1.65 12.71
C THR A 238 -20.53 -1.11 12.22
N ILE A 239 -19.96 -1.72 11.19
CA ILE A 239 -18.68 -1.25 10.61
C ILE A 239 -18.84 0.16 10.02
N HIS A 240 -19.91 0.41 9.26
CA HIS A 240 -20.20 1.75 8.71
C HIS A 240 -20.36 2.80 9.81
N ASN A 241 -21.08 2.48 10.88
CA ASN A 241 -21.27 3.38 12.02
C ASN A 241 -19.95 3.76 12.67
N HIS A 242 -19.10 2.77 12.96
CA HIS A 242 -17.80 3.02 13.57
C HIS A 242 -16.83 3.73 12.62
N LYS A 243 -16.87 3.44 11.31
CA LYS A 243 -16.12 4.20 10.29
C LYS A 243 -16.51 5.67 10.31
N ASN A 244 -17.81 5.97 10.26
CA ASN A 244 -18.30 7.36 10.23
C ASN A 244 -17.92 8.11 11.51
N LYS A 245 -18.06 7.48 12.68
CA LYS A 245 -17.59 8.03 13.97
C LYS A 245 -16.07 8.31 13.95
N ALA A 246 -15.30 7.41 13.38
CA ALA A 246 -13.84 7.58 13.27
C ALA A 246 -13.47 8.72 12.30
N PHE A 247 -14.10 8.78 11.13
CA PHE A 247 -13.86 9.83 10.15
C PHE A 247 -14.23 11.21 10.69
N ALA A 248 -15.37 11.34 11.38
CA ALA A 248 -15.77 12.60 12.02
C ALA A 248 -14.73 13.05 13.07
N ARG A 249 -14.18 12.12 13.88
CA ARG A 249 -13.14 12.42 14.85
C ARG A 249 -11.82 12.83 14.18
N LEU A 250 -11.39 12.10 13.14
CA LEU A 250 -10.19 12.44 12.38
C LEU A 250 -10.34 13.82 11.76
N ARG A 251 -11.47 14.10 11.11
CA ARG A 251 -11.75 15.40 10.51
C ARG A 251 -11.65 16.54 11.55
N SER A 252 -12.27 16.37 12.71
CA SER A 252 -12.24 17.39 13.75
C SER A 252 -10.82 17.68 14.28
N LEU A 253 -9.93 16.69 14.26
CA LEU A 253 -8.52 16.88 14.65
C LEU A 253 -7.73 17.64 13.58
N PHE A 254 -8.04 17.46 12.30
CA PHE A 254 -7.38 18.18 11.21
C PHE A 254 -7.93 19.58 10.99
N GLU A 255 -9.25 19.78 11.15
CA GLU A 255 -9.90 21.10 10.98
C GLU A 255 -9.82 21.97 12.25
N GLY A 256 -9.63 21.38 13.43
CA GLY A 256 -9.54 22.09 14.70
C GLY A 256 -8.13 22.50 15.14
N GLY A 257 -7.13 22.26 14.30
CA GLY A 257 -5.70 22.56 14.54
C GLY A 257 -5.21 23.89 13.93
N ILE A 258 -6.10 24.88 13.75
CA ILE A 258 -5.74 26.26 13.35
C ILE A 258 -5.88 27.20 14.54
#